data_d93e9574308b44f17e0f3dc0f68dea0a
#
_entry.id   d93e9574308b44f17e0f3dc0f68dea0a
#
_cell.length_a   1.000
_cell.length_b   1.000
_cell.length_c   1.000
_cell.angle_alpha   90.00
_cell.angle_beta   90.00
_cell.angle_gamma   90.00
#
_symmetry.space_group_name_H-M   'P 1'
#
loop_
_entity.id
_entity.type
_entity.pdbx_description
1 polymer ?
#
loop_
_entity_poly.entity_id
_entity_poly.type
_entity_poly.pdbx_seq_one_letter_code
_entity_poly.pdbx_strand_id
1 'polypeptide(L)'
;KGGGHMDMYIRQKVFSIGDRYNVFDINQNLLYRVEGEILTFGAKLHLCDPSGGELLYIEQELFHMMPRYNLYCRGTLVASIRKNFTFFGHSLSVDSGYGSFDIDGSVFGMEFTIAFNGRVVASISKEWLTWGDTYHLQTADDFSDPPFLCALLIAIDNCVHNGD
;
A
#
# COMPACT_ATOMS: atom_id res chain seq x y z
N LYS A 1 22.21 5.41 -18.53
CA LYS A 1 21.84 4.35 -17.57
C LYS A 1 20.38 4.54 -17.25
N GLY A 2 19.53 3.72 -17.86
CA GLY A 2 18.09 3.79 -17.68
C GLY A 2 17.75 3.46 -16.23
N GLY A 3 17.24 4.42 -15.47
CA GLY A 3 16.43 4.16 -14.32
C GLY A 3 15.20 3.42 -14.83
N GLY A 4 15.06 2.15 -14.49
CA GLY A 4 13.92 1.40 -14.99
C GLY A 4 12.68 1.73 -14.19
N HIS A 5 11.62 2.16 -14.85
CA HIS A 5 10.29 2.10 -14.29
C HIS A 5 10.07 0.70 -13.73
N MET A 6 9.60 0.64 -12.49
CA MET A 6 9.17 -0.64 -11.94
C MET A 6 7.64 -0.66 -11.94
N ASP A 7 7.10 -1.73 -12.51
CA ASP A 7 5.67 -2.00 -12.49
C ASP A 7 5.40 -3.14 -11.52
N MET A 8 4.44 -2.93 -10.61
CA MET A 8 3.92 -3.97 -9.74
C MET A 8 2.42 -4.09 -9.90
N TYR A 9 1.94 -5.32 -9.93
CA TYR A 9 0.52 -5.65 -10.00
C TYR A 9 0.10 -6.31 -8.72
N ILE A 10 -0.78 -5.66 -7.96
CA ILE A 10 -1.26 -6.12 -6.66
C ILE A 10 -2.68 -6.63 -6.82
N ARG A 11 -2.86 -7.94 -6.66
CA ARG A 11 -4.15 -8.62 -6.82
C ARG A 11 -4.71 -9.01 -5.47
N GLN A 12 -5.92 -8.51 -5.18
CA GLN A 12 -6.66 -8.88 -3.99
C GLN A 12 -7.21 -10.31 -4.13
N LYS A 13 -7.07 -11.11 -3.08
CA LYS A 13 -7.66 -12.44 -2.99
C LYS A 13 -9.04 -12.36 -2.33
N VAL A 14 -10.07 -12.84 -3.02
CA VAL A 14 -11.46 -12.70 -2.59
C VAL A 14 -11.95 -13.85 -1.72
N PHE A 15 -11.44 -15.06 -1.93
CA PHE A 15 -11.93 -16.28 -1.26
C PHE A 15 -10.92 -16.97 -0.36
N SER A 16 -9.92 -16.25 0.12
CA SER A 16 -8.85 -16.82 0.94
C SER A 16 -8.95 -16.33 2.38
N ILE A 17 -8.83 -17.25 3.33
CA ILE A 17 -8.75 -16.90 4.75
C ILE A 17 -7.28 -16.62 5.06
N GLY A 18 -6.98 -15.40 5.52
CA GLY A 18 -5.64 -14.97 5.87
C GLY A 18 -4.85 -14.34 4.72
N ASP A 19 -4.82 -14.94 3.55
CA ASP A 19 -4.18 -14.34 2.37
C ASP A 19 -5.00 -13.16 1.83
N ARG A 20 -4.39 -11.99 1.73
CA ARG A 20 -5.08 -10.76 1.28
C ARG A 20 -4.72 -10.35 -0.13
N TYR A 21 -3.42 -10.36 -0.47
CA TYR A 21 -2.93 -9.90 -1.77
C TYR A 21 -1.75 -10.74 -2.23
N ASN A 22 -1.63 -10.86 -3.56
CA ASN A 22 -0.39 -11.27 -4.23
C ASN A 22 0.14 -10.11 -5.07
N VAL A 23 1.44 -9.93 -5.08
CA VAL A 23 2.14 -8.88 -5.84
C VAL A 23 3.02 -9.53 -6.89
N PHE A 24 2.84 -9.11 -8.14
CA PHE A 24 3.54 -9.65 -9.31
C PHE A 24 4.30 -8.55 -10.05
N ASP A 25 5.37 -8.94 -10.73
CA ASP A 25 6.02 -8.10 -11.72
C ASP A 25 5.29 -8.13 -13.07
N ILE A 26 5.80 -7.40 -14.06
CA ILE A 26 5.25 -7.37 -15.42
C ILE A 26 5.31 -8.72 -16.13
N ASN A 27 6.23 -9.60 -15.73
CA ASN A 27 6.39 -10.95 -16.27
C ASN A 27 5.55 -11.99 -15.51
N GLN A 28 4.67 -11.55 -14.61
CA GLN A 28 3.83 -12.40 -13.76
C GLN A 28 4.63 -13.25 -12.73
N ASN A 29 5.85 -12.87 -12.42
CA ASN A 29 6.59 -13.48 -11.32
C ASN A 29 6.06 -12.96 -9.99
N LEU A 30 5.85 -13.85 -9.03
CA LEU A 30 5.43 -13.47 -7.68
C LEU A 30 6.58 -12.75 -6.96
N LEU A 31 6.36 -11.48 -6.60
CA LEU A 31 7.32 -10.66 -5.84
C LEU A 31 7.07 -10.74 -4.34
N TYR A 32 5.80 -10.60 -3.93
CA TYR A 32 5.42 -10.56 -2.51
C TYR A 32 4.06 -11.21 -2.30
N ARG A 33 3.83 -11.63 -1.05
CA ARG A 33 2.52 -12.00 -0.53
C ARG A 33 2.17 -11.09 0.64
N VAL A 34 0.89 -10.77 0.76
CA VAL A 34 0.37 -10.05 1.93
C VAL A 34 -0.61 -10.96 2.65
N GLU A 35 -0.27 -11.31 3.88
CA GLU A 35 -1.07 -12.15 4.74
C GLU A 35 -1.68 -11.29 5.86
N GLY A 36 -2.97 -11.49 6.13
CA GLY A 36 -3.69 -10.81 7.20
C GLY A 36 -3.92 -11.73 8.39
N GLU A 37 -3.77 -11.21 9.59
CA GLU A 37 -4.23 -11.90 10.79
C GLU A 37 -5.75 -11.90 10.84
N ILE A 38 -6.33 -13.00 11.26
CA ILE A 38 -7.77 -13.16 11.43
C ILE A 38 -8.17 -12.94 12.88
N LEU A 39 -9.42 -12.53 13.12
CA LEU A 39 -9.98 -12.32 14.46
C LEU A 39 -9.21 -11.29 15.30
N THR A 40 -8.70 -10.24 14.64
CA THR A 40 -8.02 -9.13 15.31
C THR A 40 -8.89 -7.88 15.33
N PHE A 41 -8.66 -7.03 16.33
CA PHE A 41 -9.20 -5.67 16.32
C PHE A 41 -8.31 -4.81 15.42
N GLY A 42 -8.89 -4.32 14.31
CA GLY A 42 -8.16 -3.58 13.29
C GLY A 42 -7.32 -4.49 12.38
N ALA A 43 -6.85 -3.91 11.29
CA ALA A 43 -6.05 -4.63 10.31
C ALA A 43 -4.63 -4.89 10.82
N LYS A 44 -4.17 -6.11 10.65
CA LYS A 44 -2.79 -6.55 10.90
C LYS A 44 -2.34 -7.38 9.72
N LEU A 45 -1.39 -6.86 8.96
CA LEU A 45 -0.98 -7.43 7.68
C LEU A 45 0.53 -7.62 7.64
N HIS A 46 0.97 -8.73 7.05
CA HIS A 46 2.37 -9.08 6.89
C HIS A 46 2.72 -9.10 5.41
N LEU A 47 3.62 -8.21 4.98
CA LEU A 47 4.20 -8.22 3.65
C LEU A 47 5.43 -9.14 3.68
N CYS A 48 5.35 -10.24 2.94
CA CYS A 48 6.36 -11.28 2.94
C CYS A 48 6.95 -11.49 1.54
N ASP A 49 8.19 -11.93 1.49
CA ASP A 49 8.79 -12.45 0.26
C ASP A 49 8.15 -13.80 -0.14
N PRO A 50 8.40 -14.33 -1.34
CA PRO A 50 7.81 -15.60 -1.76
C PRO A 50 8.17 -16.80 -0.90
N SER A 51 9.28 -16.74 -0.15
CA SER A 51 9.70 -17.80 0.77
C SER A 51 9.01 -17.72 2.14
N GLY A 52 8.26 -16.64 2.41
CA GLY A 52 7.55 -16.41 3.66
C GLY A 52 8.30 -15.54 4.66
N GLY A 53 9.46 -14.99 4.30
CA GLY A 53 10.20 -14.04 5.14
C GLY A 53 9.46 -12.69 5.21
N GLU A 54 9.15 -12.22 6.42
CA GLU A 54 8.50 -10.92 6.63
C GLU A 54 9.45 -9.77 6.25
N LEU A 55 8.98 -8.89 5.37
CA LEU A 55 9.68 -7.67 4.97
C LEU A 55 9.18 -6.46 5.74
N LEU A 56 7.85 -6.32 5.85
CA LEU A 56 7.19 -5.25 6.58
C LEU A 56 5.93 -5.78 7.26
N TYR A 57 5.62 -5.21 8.41
CA TYR A 57 4.38 -5.41 9.13
C TYR A 57 3.55 -4.13 9.11
N ILE A 58 2.27 -4.25 8.78
CA ILE A 58 1.32 -3.14 8.65
C ILE A 58 0.26 -3.32 9.73
N GLU A 59 0.09 -2.33 10.58
CA GLU A 59 -0.87 -2.39 11.68
C GLU A 59 -1.75 -1.13 11.68
N GLN A 60 -3.06 -1.34 11.75
CA GLN A 60 -4.01 -0.26 11.96
C GLN A 60 -3.93 0.23 13.41
N GLU A 61 -3.76 1.53 13.58
CA GLU A 61 -3.85 2.18 14.89
C GLU A 61 -5.31 2.47 15.19
N LEU A 62 -5.82 1.97 16.32
CA LEU A 62 -7.22 2.04 16.70
C LEU A 62 -7.57 3.37 17.40
N PHE A 63 -8.87 3.66 17.48
CA PHE A 63 -9.45 4.80 18.23
C PHE A 63 -9.09 6.17 17.67
N HIS A 64 -8.91 6.27 16.34
CA HIS A 64 -8.80 7.53 15.62
C HIS A 64 -10.03 7.79 14.76
N MET A 65 -10.44 9.06 14.65
CA MET A 65 -11.58 9.45 13.79
C MET A 65 -11.31 9.17 12.31
N MET A 66 -10.07 9.38 11.89
CA MET A 66 -9.63 9.07 10.54
C MET A 66 -8.66 7.87 10.57
N PRO A 67 -8.73 6.96 9.59
CA PRO A 67 -7.85 5.78 9.55
C PRO A 67 -6.37 6.15 9.65
N ARG A 68 -5.65 5.36 10.44
CA ARG A 68 -4.21 5.49 10.64
C ARG A 68 -3.56 4.13 10.65
N TYR A 69 -2.43 4.02 9.95
CA TYR A 69 -1.65 2.78 9.83
C TYR A 69 -0.18 3.03 10.13
N ASN A 70 0.45 2.07 10.79
CA ASN A 70 1.89 2.07 11.05
C ASN A 70 2.57 0.94 10.28
N LEU A 71 3.75 1.22 9.74
CA LEU A 71 4.62 0.23 9.10
C LEU A 71 5.82 -0.05 9.99
N TYR A 72 6.10 -1.32 10.20
CA TYR A 72 7.23 -1.79 11.00
C TYR A 72 8.15 -2.67 10.16
N CYS A 73 9.45 -2.49 10.32
CA CYS A 73 10.46 -3.39 9.80
C CYS A 73 11.22 -3.97 10.98
N ARG A 74 11.16 -5.30 11.15
CA ARG A 74 11.80 -6.01 12.27
C ARG A 74 11.47 -5.39 13.64
N GLY A 75 10.22 -5.03 13.85
CA GLY A 75 9.74 -4.43 15.10
C GLY A 75 10.02 -2.92 15.25
N THR A 76 10.74 -2.30 14.32
CA THR A 76 11.03 -0.87 14.34
C THR A 76 10.02 -0.12 13.48
N LEU A 77 9.40 0.93 14.02
CA LEU A 77 8.50 1.81 13.27
C LEU A 77 9.28 2.53 12.17
N VAL A 78 8.88 2.32 10.91
CA VAL A 78 9.54 2.94 9.75
C VAL A 78 8.68 3.97 9.05
N ALA A 79 7.36 3.91 9.21
CA ALA A 79 6.45 4.91 8.67
C ALA A 79 5.11 4.91 9.40
N SER A 80 4.46 6.07 9.39
CA SER A 80 3.07 6.25 9.84
C SER A 80 2.26 6.90 8.72
N ILE A 81 1.08 6.37 8.44
CA ILE A 81 0.18 6.79 7.38
C ILE A 81 -1.11 7.27 8.01
N ARG A 82 -1.56 8.46 7.64
CA ARG A 82 -2.81 9.07 8.12
C ARG A 82 -3.69 9.44 6.95
N LYS A 83 -4.98 9.07 7.00
CA LYS A 83 -5.97 9.66 6.10
C LYS A 83 -6.33 11.04 6.60
N ASN A 84 -6.32 12.02 5.71
CA ASN A 84 -6.72 13.40 5.99
C ASN A 84 -8.20 13.59 5.67
N PHE A 85 -8.85 14.51 6.39
CA PHE A 85 -10.18 14.93 6.00
C PHE A 85 -10.13 15.78 4.72
N THR A 86 -10.96 15.43 3.74
CA THR A 86 -11.12 16.17 2.48
C THR A 86 -12.59 16.23 2.08
N PHE A 87 -12.98 17.28 1.37
CA PHE A 87 -14.32 17.37 0.79
C PHE A 87 -14.46 16.59 -0.52
N PHE A 88 -13.35 16.45 -1.25
CA PHE A 88 -13.31 15.76 -2.55
C PHE A 88 -12.08 14.86 -2.62
N GLY A 89 -12.28 13.66 -3.17
CA GLY A 89 -11.21 12.70 -3.33
C GLY A 89 -10.67 12.16 -2.00
N HIS A 90 -9.44 11.67 -2.04
CA HIS A 90 -8.74 11.09 -0.90
C HIS A 90 -7.39 11.77 -0.74
N SER A 91 -6.99 12.04 0.48
CA SER A 91 -5.67 12.58 0.80
C SER A 91 -5.11 11.83 2.02
N LEU A 92 -3.86 11.41 1.91
CA LEU A 92 -3.13 10.76 3.00
C LEU A 92 -1.76 11.42 3.16
N SER A 93 -1.31 11.47 4.40
CA SER A 93 0.04 11.92 4.74
C SER A 93 0.84 10.76 5.31
N VAL A 94 2.12 10.66 4.91
CA VAL A 94 3.04 9.63 5.37
C VAL A 94 4.27 10.30 5.97
N ASP A 95 4.57 9.96 7.22
CA ASP A 95 5.83 10.30 7.87
C ASP A 95 6.70 9.05 7.96
N SER A 96 7.92 9.10 7.44
CA SER A 96 8.82 7.95 7.35
C SER A 96 10.27 8.29 7.61
N GLY A 97 11.11 7.27 7.70
CA GLY A 97 12.57 7.46 7.76
C GLY A 97 13.18 8.10 6.52
N TYR A 98 12.50 8.06 5.38
CA TYR A 98 12.88 8.80 4.15
C TYR A 98 12.51 10.28 4.22
N GLY A 99 11.51 10.63 5.01
CA GLY A 99 10.87 11.93 5.07
C GLY A 99 9.37 11.80 4.86
N SER A 100 8.72 12.90 4.47
CA SER A 100 7.27 12.97 4.31
C SER A 100 6.83 12.73 2.87
N PHE A 101 5.76 11.96 2.72
CA PHE A 101 5.07 11.74 1.45
C PHE A 101 3.65 12.28 1.54
N ASP A 102 3.16 12.79 0.43
CA ASP A 102 1.76 13.16 0.24
C ASP A 102 1.13 12.23 -0.79
N ILE A 103 -0.06 11.74 -0.47
CA ILE A 103 -0.81 10.84 -1.35
C ILE A 103 -2.15 11.48 -1.65
N ASP A 104 -2.44 11.68 -2.93
CA ASP A 104 -3.71 12.20 -3.41
C ASP A 104 -4.42 11.16 -4.26
N GLY A 105 -5.71 10.95 -3.96
CA GLY A 105 -6.56 10.01 -4.66
C GLY A 105 -7.78 10.65 -5.31
N SER A 106 -8.22 10.07 -6.42
CA SER A 106 -9.45 10.45 -7.12
C SER A 106 -10.69 10.19 -6.25
N VAL A 107 -11.79 10.85 -6.59
CA VAL A 107 -13.07 10.76 -5.84
C VAL A 107 -13.54 9.31 -5.70
N PHE A 108 -13.37 8.49 -6.72
CA PHE A 108 -13.79 7.09 -6.69
C PHE A 108 -12.72 6.12 -6.15
N GLY A 109 -11.56 6.64 -5.70
CA GLY A 109 -10.48 5.78 -5.21
C GLY A 109 -9.86 4.87 -6.28
N MET A 110 -9.90 5.28 -7.55
CA MET A 110 -9.40 4.49 -8.68
C MET A 110 -7.97 4.85 -9.07
N GLU A 111 -7.55 6.06 -8.74
CA GLU A 111 -6.23 6.58 -9.09
C GLU A 111 -5.63 7.31 -7.90
N PHE A 112 -4.34 7.08 -7.64
CA PHE A 112 -3.57 7.76 -6.60
C PHE A 112 -2.22 8.18 -7.13
N THR A 113 -1.71 9.28 -6.62
CA THR A 113 -0.32 9.71 -6.79
C THR A 113 0.37 9.77 -5.45
N ILE A 114 1.61 9.29 -5.40
CA ILE A 114 2.49 9.39 -4.23
C ILE A 114 3.58 10.39 -4.57
N ALA A 115 3.65 11.48 -3.80
CA ALA A 115 4.66 12.51 -3.98
C ALA A 115 5.60 12.57 -2.77
N PHE A 116 6.88 12.75 -3.04
CA PHE A 116 7.92 12.97 -2.07
C PHE A 116 8.58 14.32 -2.35
N ASN A 117 8.58 15.23 -1.38
CA ASN A 117 9.07 16.60 -1.55
C ASN A 117 8.46 17.32 -2.77
N GLY A 118 7.16 17.13 -3.01
CA GLY A 118 6.42 17.76 -4.10
C GLY A 118 6.63 17.12 -5.48
N ARG A 119 7.41 16.04 -5.59
CA ARG A 119 7.65 15.30 -6.82
C ARG A 119 6.97 13.94 -6.79
N VAL A 120 6.23 13.60 -7.84
CA VAL A 120 5.58 12.29 -7.95
C VAL A 120 6.64 11.19 -8.06
N VAL A 121 6.62 10.24 -7.14
CA VAL A 121 7.53 9.09 -7.09
C VAL A 121 6.83 7.78 -7.45
N ALA A 122 5.51 7.75 -7.37
CA ALA A 122 4.72 6.60 -7.81
C ALA A 122 3.31 7.01 -8.19
N SER A 123 2.70 6.24 -9.08
CA SER A 123 1.30 6.34 -9.48
C SER A 123 0.63 5.00 -9.34
N ILE A 124 -0.61 5.00 -8.90
CA ILE A 124 -1.43 3.82 -8.67
C ILE A 124 -2.72 3.95 -9.45
N SER A 125 -3.08 2.93 -10.21
CA SER A 125 -4.40 2.80 -10.82
C SER A 125 -5.06 1.49 -10.39
N LYS A 126 -6.37 1.52 -10.20
CA LYS A 126 -7.18 0.38 -9.79
C LYS A 126 -8.01 -0.10 -10.95
N GLU A 127 -7.98 -1.40 -11.19
CA GLU A 127 -8.84 -2.08 -12.17
C GLU A 127 -9.91 -2.88 -11.45
N TRP A 128 -11.19 -2.69 -11.84
CA TRP A 128 -12.29 -3.50 -11.36
C TRP A 128 -12.34 -4.81 -12.12
N LEU A 129 -12.12 -5.92 -11.40
CA LEU A 129 -12.27 -7.26 -11.94
C LEU A 129 -13.46 -7.95 -11.27
N THR A 130 -14.03 -8.95 -11.96
CA THR A 130 -15.17 -9.74 -11.47
C THR A 130 -14.88 -10.47 -10.15
N TRP A 131 -13.60 -10.78 -9.88
CA TRP A 131 -13.17 -11.63 -8.77
C TRP A 131 -12.13 -10.95 -7.84
N GLY A 132 -12.23 -9.67 -7.68
CA GLY A 132 -11.35 -8.88 -6.82
C GLY A 132 -10.66 -7.74 -7.56
N ASP A 133 -10.10 -6.85 -6.80
CA ASP A 133 -9.45 -5.66 -7.32
C ASP A 133 -8.00 -5.95 -7.71
N THR A 134 -7.56 -5.35 -8.80
CA THR A 134 -6.16 -5.33 -9.21
C THR A 134 -5.67 -3.88 -9.24
N TYR A 135 -4.58 -3.63 -8.54
CA TYR A 135 -3.87 -2.35 -8.59
C TYR A 135 -2.63 -2.47 -9.45
N HIS A 136 -2.38 -1.45 -10.24
CA HIS A 136 -1.13 -1.26 -10.96
C HIS A 136 -0.37 -0.10 -10.32
N LEU A 137 0.80 -0.38 -9.78
CA LEU A 137 1.71 0.61 -9.21
C LEU A 137 2.90 0.79 -10.15
N GLN A 138 3.12 2.03 -10.59
CA GLN A 138 4.27 2.43 -11.40
C GLN A 138 5.16 3.36 -10.58
N THR A 139 6.44 3.05 -10.50
CA THR A 139 7.42 3.89 -9.82
C THR A 139 8.11 4.85 -10.78
N ALA A 140 8.46 6.04 -10.29
CA ALA A 140 9.40 6.90 -10.97
C ALA A 140 10.84 6.36 -10.80
N ASP A 141 11.73 6.74 -11.72
CA ASP A 141 13.07 6.15 -11.89
C ASP A 141 14.01 6.30 -10.68
N ASP A 142 13.72 7.17 -9.75
CA ASP A 142 14.63 7.57 -8.69
C ASP A 142 14.19 7.23 -7.26
N PHE A 143 13.08 6.53 -7.10
CA PHE A 143 12.69 5.98 -5.81
C PHE A 143 12.68 4.44 -5.89
N SER A 144 13.55 3.80 -5.11
CA SER A 144 13.80 2.37 -5.19
C SER A 144 13.65 1.68 -3.83
N ASP A 145 12.42 1.60 -3.35
CA ASP A 145 12.06 0.69 -2.26
C ASP A 145 10.73 0.02 -2.57
N PRO A 146 10.74 -1.06 -3.38
CA PRO A 146 9.52 -1.76 -3.79
C PRO A 146 8.66 -2.25 -2.63
N PRO A 147 9.19 -2.90 -1.59
CA PRO A 147 8.37 -3.33 -0.46
C PRO A 147 7.69 -2.16 0.25
N PHE A 148 8.38 -1.04 0.42
CA PHE A 148 7.82 0.15 1.05
C PHE A 148 6.65 0.73 0.24
N LEU A 149 6.82 0.90 -1.07
CA LEU A 149 5.75 1.39 -1.95
C LEU A 149 4.56 0.45 -2.00
N CYS A 150 4.81 -0.87 -2.02
CA CYS A 150 3.77 -1.87 -1.95
C CYS A 150 2.99 -1.76 -0.62
N ALA A 151 3.68 -1.61 0.50
CA ALA A 151 3.05 -1.43 1.81
C ALA A 151 2.22 -0.13 1.89
N LEU A 152 2.69 0.96 1.29
CA LEU A 152 1.90 2.19 1.18
C LEU A 152 0.60 1.95 0.40
N LEU A 153 0.65 1.24 -0.73
CA LEU A 153 -0.54 0.90 -1.51
C LEU A 153 -1.54 0.08 -0.68
N ILE A 154 -1.07 -0.94 0.04
CA ILE A 154 -1.92 -1.76 0.89
C ILE A 154 -2.60 -0.92 1.99
N ALA A 155 -1.85 -0.02 2.61
CA ALA A 155 -2.41 0.90 3.61
C ALA A 155 -3.42 1.88 3.00
N ILE A 156 -3.17 2.41 1.79
CA ILE A 156 -4.12 3.24 1.05
C ILE A 156 -5.42 2.49 0.81
N ASP A 157 -5.34 1.27 0.29
CA ASP A 157 -6.51 0.43 0.02
C ASP A 157 -7.35 0.23 1.29
N ASN A 158 -6.70 -0.09 2.40
CA ASN A 158 -7.39 -0.25 3.68
C ASN A 158 -7.97 1.07 4.22
N CYS A 159 -7.27 2.19 4.06
CA CYS A 159 -7.78 3.52 4.47
C CYS A 159 -9.02 3.95 3.69
N VAL A 160 -9.10 3.57 2.41
CA VAL A 160 -10.19 4.01 1.51
C VAL A 160 -11.40 3.09 1.62
N HIS A 161 -11.20 1.78 1.77
CA HIS A 161 -12.26 0.78 1.71
C HIS A 161 -12.73 0.24 3.08
N ASN A 162 -11.91 0.35 4.13
CA ASN A 162 -12.25 -0.12 5.47
C ASN A 162 -12.46 1.03 6.47
N GLY A 163 -12.55 2.25 5.98
CA GLY A 163 -12.71 3.46 6.80
C GLY A 163 -14.14 3.95 6.96
N ASP A 164 -15.11 3.16 6.54
CA ASP A 164 -16.56 3.45 6.67
C ASP A 164 -17.19 2.62 7.80
#